data_90aa07fda8bf79ea97720d49cb85cc69
#
_entry.id   90aa07fda8bf79ea97720d49cb85cc69
#
_cell.length_a   1.000
_cell.length_b   1.000
_cell.length_c   1.000
_cell.angle_alpha   90.00
_cell.angle_beta   90.00
_cell.angle_gamma   90.00
#
_symmetry.space_group_name_H-M   'P 1'
#
loop_
_entity.id
_entity.type
_entity.pdbx_description
1 polymer ?
#
loop_
_entity_poly.entity_id
_entity_poly.type
_entity_poly.pdbx_seq_one_letter_code
_entity_poly.pdbx_strand_id
1 'polypeptide(L)'
;MGYSLHPMQDQSVSARFFGKIDFPIELKAVPKRIAKNLPRFARIGMSASEQALRMAFGDDPVAEMDKHYSPFDRGVVLGTGWGGVDSTIDNNDMYVESGLASPLSTIFSMHSVWTGSASMAWNFRGYQNTLVAACATGNIAIGDACEVIRSGRAKCMLAGGSESITGDYNVWSVDILGALSKEQENPAKACCPFSQDRSGFVLSEGSAVLVLEDLDEALKRGATIYAEISGYANYSDAYDITAPAEDLLGRAMSMEKAIEDAGLNTGDIDYINAHGTSTQLNDLNETNTIKKVFGERAHTIPISSTKSYTGHLIAAAGAIETVFCIKTIQTGMAPATINLERSDPLCDLDYIPNEHRYLGVVDNVLNINYGFGGANSCLVIRRYS
;
A
#
# COMPACT_ATOMS: atom_id res chain seq x y z
N MET A 1 -11.88 5.66 10.37
CA MET A 1 -11.32 4.83 11.46
C MET A 1 -10.02 5.47 11.87
N GLY A 2 -9.82 5.72 13.15
CA GLY A 2 -8.56 6.22 13.65
C GLY A 2 -7.53 5.09 13.78
N TYR A 3 -6.27 5.44 13.82
CA TYR A 3 -5.18 4.54 14.19
C TYR A 3 -4.61 4.99 15.53
N SER A 4 -4.00 4.06 16.28
CA SER A 4 -3.37 4.38 17.54
C SER A 4 -1.99 4.98 17.31
N LEU A 5 -1.67 6.04 18.05
CA LEU A 5 -0.36 6.66 18.07
C LEU A 5 0.38 6.24 19.35
N HIS A 6 1.59 5.73 19.19
CA HIS A 6 2.42 5.30 20.31
C HIS A 6 3.68 6.17 20.38
N PRO A 7 4.01 6.74 21.56
CA PRO A 7 5.24 7.49 21.74
C PRO A 7 6.46 6.60 21.53
N MET A 8 7.49 7.15 20.92
CA MET A 8 8.80 6.51 20.82
C MET A 8 9.45 6.45 22.22
N GLN A 9 10.19 5.38 22.46
CA GLN A 9 10.93 5.23 23.73
C GLN A 9 12.23 6.03 23.71
N ASP A 10 12.90 6.09 22.58
CA ASP A 10 14.13 6.86 22.42
C ASP A 10 13.82 8.36 22.26
N GLN A 11 14.22 9.14 23.25
CA GLN A 11 14.04 10.60 23.29
C GLN A 11 14.98 11.35 22.35
N SER A 12 15.97 10.69 21.74
CA SER A 12 16.87 11.30 20.74
C SER A 12 16.20 11.41 19.37
N VAL A 13 15.11 10.67 19.13
CA VAL A 13 14.31 10.74 17.89
C VAL A 13 13.44 11.97 17.94
N SER A 14 13.41 12.77 16.87
CA SER A 14 12.58 13.98 16.81
C SER A 14 11.11 13.63 16.59
N ALA A 15 10.81 12.59 15.80
CA ALA A 15 9.49 12.02 15.66
C ALA A 15 9.21 11.07 16.83
N ARG A 16 8.30 11.45 17.73
CA ARG A 16 8.06 10.74 19.01
C ARG A 16 6.89 9.79 18.97
N PHE A 17 6.25 9.60 17.83
CA PHE A 17 5.09 8.73 17.70
C PHE A 17 5.02 8.13 16.30
N PHE A 18 4.35 6.98 16.21
CA PHE A 18 4.01 6.31 14.94
C PHE A 18 2.66 5.59 15.08
N GLY A 19 2.02 5.32 13.95
CA GLY A 19 0.75 4.58 13.92
C GLY A 19 1.00 3.10 14.16
N LYS A 20 0.45 2.55 15.25
CA LYS A 20 0.63 1.15 15.63
C LYS A 20 -0.71 0.47 15.88
N ILE A 21 -0.79 -0.78 15.45
CA ILE A 21 -1.90 -1.68 15.75
C ILE A 21 -1.76 -2.12 17.22
N ASP A 22 -2.69 -1.72 18.08
CA ASP A 22 -2.67 -1.98 19.53
C ASP A 22 -3.62 -3.09 19.98
N PHE A 23 -4.31 -3.72 19.04
CA PHE A 23 -5.15 -4.88 19.31
C PHE A 23 -4.45 -6.19 18.90
N PRO A 24 -4.84 -7.35 19.49
CA PRO A 24 -4.26 -8.64 19.16
C PRO A 24 -4.44 -9.00 17.68
N ILE A 25 -3.34 -9.38 17.02
CA ILE A 25 -3.37 -9.89 15.64
C ILE A 25 -3.68 -11.38 15.71
N GLU A 26 -4.92 -11.75 15.45
CA GLU A 26 -5.39 -13.12 15.46
C GLU A 26 -5.16 -13.79 14.09
N LEU A 27 -4.71 -15.06 14.13
CA LEU A 27 -4.52 -15.93 12.98
C LEU A 27 -5.36 -17.19 13.21
N LYS A 28 -6.62 -17.19 12.77
CA LYS A 28 -7.60 -18.25 13.14
C LYS A 28 -7.47 -19.50 12.27
N ALA A 29 -7.22 -19.31 10.96
CA ALA A 29 -7.10 -20.40 9.99
C ALA A 29 -5.65 -20.73 9.62
N VAL A 30 -4.66 -19.98 10.14
CA VAL A 30 -3.26 -20.25 9.86
C VAL A 30 -2.74 -21.37 10.78
N PRO A 31 -2.13 -22.44 10.22
CA PRO A 31 -1.57 -23.51 11.03
C PRO A 31 -0.58 -22.99 12.08
N LYS A 32 -0.70 -23.46 13.33
CA LYS A 32 0.15 -23.02 14.47
C LYS A 32 1.64 -23.10 14.18
N ARG A 33 2.07 -24.13 13.42
CA ARG A 33 3.49 -24.29 13.01
C ARG A 33 4.00 -23.14 12.16
N ILE A 34 3.13 -22.48 11.38
CA ILE A 34 3.44 -21.31 10.55
C ILE A 34 3.36 -20.04 11.41
N ALA A 35 2.27 -19.89 12.17
CA ALA A 35 1.98 -18.68 12.93
C ALA A 35 2.94 -18.39 14.09
N LYS A 36 3.60 -19.43 14.65
CA LYS A 36 4.25 -19.39 15.99
C LYS A 36 5.32 -18.32 16.14
N ASN A 37 6.09 -18.04 15.12
CA ASN A 37 7.27 -17.16 15.24
C ASN A 37 7.37 -16.14 14.11
N LEU A 38 6.26 -15.85 13.42
CA LEU A 38 6.28 -14.86 12.34
C LEU A 38 6.66 -13.47 12.88
N PRO A 39 7.53 -12.74 12.18
CA PRO A 39 7.79 -11.35 12.49
C PRO A 39 6.50 -10.53 12.35
N ARG A 40 6.45 -9.37 13.03
CA ARG A 40 5.21 -8.60 13.19
C ARG A 40 4.58 -8.24 11.84
N PHE A 41 5.36 -7.74 10.87
CA PHE A 41 4.83 -7.42 9.53
C PHE A 41 4.16 -8.63 8.88
N ALA A 42 4.78 -9.81 8.97
CA ALA A 42 4.24 -11.04 8.39
C ALA A 42 2.97 -11.52 9.12
N ARG A 43 2.88 -11.32 10.44
CA ARG A 43 1.65 -11.61 11.19
C ARG A 43 0.49 -10.71 10.77
N ILE A 44 0.75 -9.41 10.61
CA ILE A 44 -0.25 -8.45 10.10
C ILE A 44 -0.66 -8.86 8.68
N GLY A 45 0.30 -9.15 7.80
CA GLY A 45 0.07 -9.61 6.45
C GLY A 45 -0.74 -10.90 6.36
N MET A 46 -0.43 -11.90 7.19
CA MET A 46 -1.19 -13.15 7.25
C MET A 46 -2.63 -12.94 7.73
N SER A 47 -2.85 -12.03 8.68
CA SER A 47 -4.21 -11.67 9.14
C SER A 47 -5.01 -11.02 8.02
N ALA A 48 -4.43 -10.08 7.28
CA ALA A 48 -5.08 -9.46 6.13
C ALA A 48 -5.34 -10.48 5.00
N SER A 49 -4.38 -11.39 4.74
CA SER A 49 -4.52 -12.48 3.77
C SER A 49 -5.68 -13.43 4.14
N GLU A 50 -5.79 -13.81 5.41
CA GLU A 50 -6.89 -14.64 5.91
C GLU A 50 -8.24 -13.95 5.69
N GLN A 51 -8.33 -12.66 6.02
CA GLN A 51 -9.56 -11.88 5.83
C GLN A 51 -9.95 -11.79 4.35
N ALA A 52 -9.01 -11.48 3.46
CA ALA A 52 -9.26 -11.41 2.02
C ALA A 52 -9.76 -12.75 1.45
N LEU A 53 -9.10 -13.85 1.82
CA LEU A 53 -9.49 -15.19 1.38
C LEU A 53 -10.86 -15.62 1.93
N ARG A 54 -11.16 -15.29 3.19
CA ARG A 54 -12.49 -15.56 3.76
C ARG A 54 -13.60 -14.73 3.11
N MET A 55 -13.32 -13.49 2.74
CA MET A 55 -14.27 -12.66 1.98
C MET A 55 -14.55 -13.24 0.58
N ALA A 56 -13.54 -13.80 -0.08
CA ALA A 56 -13.66 -14.34 -1.43
C ALA A 56 -14.22 -15.77 -1.47
N PHE A 57 -13.88 -16.61 -0.49
CA PHE A 57 -14.08 -18.06 -0.53
C PHE A 57 -14.73 -18.65 0.74
N GLY A 58 -15.18 -17.81 1.67
CA GLY A 58 -15.86 -18.26 2.90
C GLY A 58 -14.92 -18.82 3.96
N ASP A 59 -15.49 -19.61 4.89
CA ASP A 59 -14.79 -20.04 6.11
C ASP A 59 -13.68 -21.08 5.88
N ASP A 60 -13.78 -21.89 4.83
CA ASP A 60 -12.73 -22.81 4.38
C ASP A 60 -12.24 -22.43 2.98
N PRO A 61 -11.35 -21.43 2.87
CA PRO A 61 -10.92 -20.92 1.59
C PRO A 61 -10.20 -21.97 0.72
N VAL A 62 -9.48 -22.91 1.35
CA VAL A 62 -8.74 -23.94 0.59
C VAL A 62 -9.72 -24.91 -0.06
N ALA A 63 -10.68 -25.43 0.68
CA ALA A 63 -11.68 -26.35 0.14
C ALA A 63 -12.54 -25.68 -0.94
N GLU A 64 -12.86 -24.38 -0.78
CA GLU A 64 -13.63 -23.66 -1.79
C GLU A 64 -12.80 -23.40 -3.06
N MET A 65 -11.56 -22.91 -2.92
CA MET A 65 -10.65 -22.73 -4.06
C MET A 65 -10.39 -24.01 -4.83
N ASP A 66 -10.29 -25.17 -4.14
CA ASP A 66 -10.06 -26.48 -4.78
C ASP A 66 -11.19 -26.92 -5.72
N LYS A 67 -12.39 -26.34 -5.58
CA LYS A 67 -13.51 -26.60 -6.51
C LYS A 67 -13.36 -25.85 -7.84
N HIS A 68 -12.60 -24.76 -7.88
CA HIS A 68 -12.53 -23.83 -9.01
C HIS A 68 -11.14 -23.77 -9.66
N TYR A 69 -10.08 -23.91 -8.87
CA TYR A 69 -8.69 -23.70 -9.31
C TYR A 69 -7.79 -24.86 -8.91
N SER A 70 -6.93 -25.31 -9.83
CA SER A 70 -5.78 -26.12 -9.46
C SER A 70 -4.87 -25.32 -8.50
N PRO A 71 -4.23 -25.96 -7.51
CA PRO A 71 -3.23 -25.27 -6.68
C PRO A 71 -2.10 -24.60 -7.47
N PHE A 72 -1.81 -25.07 -8.70
CA PHE A 72 -0.80 -24.49 -9.59
C PHE A 72 -1.30 -23.29 -10.40
N ASP A 73 -2.62 -23.07 -10.47
CA ASP A 73 -3.23 -21.88 -11.05
C ASP A 73 -3.41 -20.74 -10.04
N ARG A 74 -3.04 -20.97 -8.77
CA ARG A 74 -3.10 -19.99 -7.67
C ARG A 74 -1.72 -19.47 -7.37
N GLY A 75 -1.56 -18.16 -7.40
CA GLY A 75 -0.28 -17.50 -7.14
C GLY A 75 -0.33 -16.44 -6.04
N VAL A 76 0.84 -15.97 -5.66
CA VAL A 76 1.02 -14.98 -4.57
C VAL A 76 2.04 -13.95 -5.00
N VAL A 77 1.68 -12.66 -4.94
CA VAL A 77 2.61 -11.52 -5.04
C VAL A 77 2.37 -10.62 -3.85
N LEU A 78 3.19 -10.73 -2.83
CA LEU A 78 3.07 -9.96 -1.59
C LEU A 78 4.36 -9.21 -1.33
N GLY A 79 4.25 -7.96 -0.89
CA GLY A 79 5.38 -7.07 -0.75
C GLY A 79 5.54 -6.48 0.64
N THR A 80 6.79 -6.13 0.96
CA THR A 80 7.18 -5.40 2.18
C THR A 80 8.42 -4.58 1.88
N GLY A 81 8.59 -3.43 2.53
CA GLY A 81 9.75 -2.57 2.33
C GLY A 81 10.95 -3.02 3.15
N TRP A 82 10.76 -3.22 4.44
CA TRP A 82 11.84 -3.59 5.38
C TRP A 82 11.82 -5.05 5.80
N GLY A 83 10.74 -5.79 5.54
CA GLY A 83 10.65 -7.19 5.94
C GLY A 83 10.78 -7.39 7.44
N GLY A 84 11.59 -8.36 7.83
CA GLY A 84 11.83 -8.70 9.24
C GLY A 84 12.96 -7.94 9.91
N VAL A 85 13.20 -6.67 9.56
CA VAL A 85 14.31 -5.87 10.11
C VAL A 85 14.26 -5.73 11.63
N ASP A 86 13.09 -5.47 12.23
CA ASP A 86 12.94 -5.42 13.70
C ASP A 86 13.35 -6.77 14.33
N SER A 87 12.89 -7.88 13.74
CA SER A 87 13.28 -9.23 14.20
C SER A 87 14.78 -9.50 14.03
N THR A 88 15.42 -8.90 13.02
CA THR A 88 16.88 -9.01 12.84
C THR A 88 17.61 -8.33 13.99
N ILE A 89 17.18 -7.13 14.35
CA ILE A 89 17.75 -6.35 15.44
C ILE A 89 17.57 -7.09 16.78
N ASP A 90 16.34 -7.52 17.10
CA ASP A 90 16.03 -8.24 18.32
C ASP A 90 16.88 -9.53 18.47
N ASN A 91 17.06 -10.28 17.37
CA ASN A 91 17.90 -11.49 17.38
C ASN A 91 19.40 -11.17 17.50
N ASN A 92 19.86 -10.05 16.90
CA ASN A 92 21.23 -9.58 17.06
C ASN A 92 21.52 -9.21 18.52
N ASP A 93 20.63 -8.45 19.15
CA ASP A 93 20.78 -8.01 20.53
C ASP A 93 20.79 -9.22 21.47
N MET A 94 19.88 -10.17 21.28
CA MET A 94 19.88 -11.44 22.03
C MET A 94 21.19 -12.21 21.85
N TYR A 95 21.74 -12.26 20.62
CA TYR A 95 23.02 -12.92 20.34
C TYR A 95 24.20 -12.20 21.03
N VAL A 96 24.23 -10.87 21.00
CA VAL A 96 25.27 -10.07 21.65
C VAL A 96 25.23 -10.28 23.18
N GLU A 97 24.03 -10.30 23.78
CA GLU A 97 23.85 -10.42 25.22
C GLU A 97 24.12 -11.82 25.76
N SER A 98 23.70 -12.86 25.03
CA SER A 98 23.66 -14.24 25.56
C SER A 98 24.45 -15.28 24.75
N GLY A 99 24.98 -14.90 23.57
CA GLY A 99 25.59 -15.82 22.62
C GLY A 99 24.60 -16.73 21.88
N LEU A 100 23.30 -16.51 22.06
CA LEU A 100 22.22 -17.31 21.47
C LEU A 100 21.20 -16.43 20.76
N ALA A 101 20.63 -16.94 19.67
CA ALA A 101 19.51 -16.33 18.97
C ALA A 101 18.53 -17.41 18.49
N SER A 102 17.40 -17.01 17.92
CA SER A 102 16.47 -17.97 17.35
C SER A 102 17.13 -18.79 16.23
N PRO A 103 16.98 -20.12 16.21
CA PRO A 103 17.47 -20.95 15.09
C PRO A 103 16.88 -20.54 13.72
N LEU A 104 15.75 -19.83 13.72
CA LEU A 104 15.05 -19.36 12.53
C LEU A 104 15.28 -17.87 12.25
N SER A 105 16.20 -17.21 12.97
CA SER A 105 16.46 -15.76 12.84
C SER A 105 16.66 -15.33 11.40
N THR A 106 17.49 -16.05 10.64
CA THR A 106 17.73 -15.76 9.22
C THR A 106 16.45 -15.83 8.37
N ILE A 107 15.59 -16.81 8.64
CA ILE A 107 14.33 -16.96 7.88
C ILE A 107 13.37 -15.82 8.21
N PHE A 108 13.27 -15.42 9.48
CA PHE A 108 12.38 -14.34 9.90
C PHE A 108 12.86 -12.95 9.52
N SER A 109 14.14 -12.82 9.17
CA SER A 109 14.68 -11.59 8.59
C SER A 109 14.32 -11.41 7.11
N MET A 110 13.99 -12.49 6.39
CA MET A 110 13.71 -12.44 4.96
C MET A 110 12.38 -11.77 4.66
N HIS A 111 12.36 -10.92 3.62
CA HIS A 111 11.12 -10.31 3.09
C HIS A 111 10.12 -11.37 2.62
N SER A 112 10.61 -12.51 2.12
CA SER A 112 9.79 -13.60 1.57
C SER A 112 9.10 -14.47 2.62
N VAL A 113 9.35 -14.27 3.91
CA VAL A 113 8.73 -15.11 4.96
C VAL A 113 7.20 -15.04 4.95
N TRP A 114 6.63 -13.87 4.66
CA TRP A 114 5.18 -13.73 4.53
C TRP A 114 4.64 -14.43 3.30
N THR A 115 5.23 -14.21 2.11
CA THR A 115 4.83 -14.83 0.85
C THR A 115 4.90 -16.36 0.94
N GLY A 116 6.00 -16.90 1.46
CA GLY A 116 6.16 -18.35 1.68
C GLY A 116 5.16 -18.90 2.69
N SER A 117 4.90 -18.16 3.78
CA SER A 117 3.93 -18.57 4.80
C SER A 117 2.50 -18.60 4.27
N ALA A 118 2.11 -17.61 3.45
CA ALA A 118 0.81 -17.57 2.79
C ALA A 118 0.64 -18.75 1.82
N SER A 119 1.66 -19.01 0.99
CA SER A 119 1.67 -20.16 0.08
C SER A 119 1.48 -21.48 0.82
N MET A 120 2.19 -21.69 1.93
CA MET A 120 2.07 -22.90 2.76
C MET A 120 0.71 -23.00 3.46
N ALA A 121 0.17 -21.87 3.96
CA ALA A 121 -1.06 -21.89 4.74
C ALA A 121 -2.27 -22.23 3.87
N TRP A 122 -2.33 -21.74 2.64
CA TRP A 122 -3.49 -21.83 1.76
C TRP A 122 -3.24 -22.59 0.44
N ASN A 123 -2.15 -23.36 0.38
CA ASN A 123 -1.82 -24.26 -0.74
C ASN A 123 -1.74 -23.55 -2.10
N PHE A 124 -1.12 -22.37 -2.14
CA PHE A 124 -0.78 -21.69 -3.39
C PHE A 124 0.52 -22.28 -3.93
N ARG A 125 0.48 -22.94 -5.08
CA ARG A 125 1.62 -23.66 -5.69
C ARG A 125 2.02 -23.11 -7.06
N GLY A 126 1.31 -22.10 -7.54
CA GLY A 126 1.60 -21.42 -8.80
C GLY A 126 2.67 -20.34 -8.63
N TYR A 127 2.48 -19.24 -9.36
CA TYR A 127 3.42 -18.13 -9.37
C TYR A 127 3.63 -17.54 -7.96
N GLN A 128 4.89 -17.37 -7.55
CA GLN A 128 5.23 -16.76 -6.28
C GLN A 128 6.31 -15.71 -6.46
N ASN A 129 6.07 -14.51 -5.93
CA ASN A 129 7.06 -13.45 -5.89
C ASN A 129 6.92 -12.61 -4.61
N THR A 130 8.04 -12.06 -4.13
CA THR A 130 8.08 -11.10 -3.03
C THR A 130 8.63 -9.79 -3.54
N LEU A 131 7.83 -8.74 -3.46
CA LEU A 131 8.15 -7.45 -4.02
C LEU A 131 8.72 -6.50 -2.95
N VAL A 132 9.73 -5.72 -3.36
CA VAL A 132 10.34 -4.68 -2.54
C VAL A 132 10.58 -3.45 -3.43
N ALA A 133 9.81 -2.39 -3.22
CA ALA A 133 9.88 -1.13 -3.95
C ALA A 133 9.48 0.07 -3.05
N ALA A 134 9.93 0.03 -1.80
CA ALA A 134 9.59 1.04 -0.79
C ALA A 134 8.09 1.36 -0.77
N CYS A 135 7.70 2.65 -0.86
CA CYS A 135 6.30 3.08 -0.77
C CYS A 135 5.42 2.66 -1.97
N ALA A 136 6.01 2.29 -3.10
CA ALA A 136 5.28 1.82 -4.28
C ALA A 136 4.98 0.30 -4.26
N THR A 137 5.52 -0.43 -3.30
CA THR A 137 5.47 -1.90 -3.20
C THR A 137 4.05 -2.46 -3.38
N GLY A 138 3.06 -1.92 -2.65
CA GLY A 138 1.70 -2.45 -2.67
C GLY A 138 1.01 -2.30 -4.04
N ASN A 139 1.18 -1.16 -4.69
CA ASN A 139 0.67 -0.92 -6.05
C ASN A 139 1.32 -1.86 -7.06
N ILE A 140 2.66 -1.96 -7.03
CA ILE A 140 3.40 -2.83 -7.94
C ILE A 140 3.02 -4.30 -7.72
N ALA A 141 2.85 -4.72 -6.46
CA ALA A 141 2.43 -6.10 -6.16
C ALA A 141 1.07 -6.46 -6.77
N ILE A 142 0.11 -5.52 -6.72
CA ILE A 142 -1.21 -5.68 -7.33
C ILE A 142 -1.10 -5.68 -8.85
N GLY A 143 -0.35 -4.73 -9.42
CA GLY A 143 -0.14 -4.63 -10.86
C GLY A 143 0.56 -5.86 -11.44
N ASP A 144 1.66 -6.30 -10.84
CA ASP A 144 2.39 -7.51 -11.27
C ASP A 144 1.52 -8.77 -11.16
N ALA A 145 0.70 -8.89 -10.12
CA ALA A 145 -0.24 -10.01 -9.99
C ALA A 145 -1.30 -9.98 -11.11
N CYS A 146 -1.78 -8.79 -11.48
CA CYS A 146 -2.69 -8.61 -12.62
C CYS A 146 -2.02 -9.05 -13.94
N GLU A 147 -0.77 -8.67 -14.18
CA GLU A 147 0.00 -9.08 -15.35
C GLU A 147 0.25 -10.60 -15.40
N VAL A 148 0.43 -11.24 -14.25
CA VAL A 148 0.53 -12.70 -14.16
C VAL A 148 -0.78 -13.38 -14.60
N ILE A 149 -1.94 -12.84 -14.20
CA ILE A 149 -3.26 -13.32 -14.63
C ILE A 149 -3.46 -13.06 -16.13
N ARG A 150 -3.24 -11.82 -16.59
CA ARG A 150 -3.40 -11.44 -18.02
C ARG A 150 -2.54 -12.30 -18.96
N SER A 151 -1.36 -12.70 -18.49
CA SER A 151 -0.47 -13.60 -19.26
C SER A 151 -0.85 -15.09 -19.17
N GLY A 152 -1.93 -15.45 -18.48
CA GLY A 152 -2.41 -16.82 -18.34
C GLY A 152 -1.57 -17.72 -17.43
N ARG A 153 -0.62 -17.16 -16.66
CA ARG A 153 0.25 -17.92 -15.74
C ARG A 153 -0.39 -18.25 -14.41
N ALA A 154 -1.47 -17.58 -14.06
CA ALA A 154 -2.32 -17.89 -12.91
C ALA A 154 -3.76 -17.47 -13.22
N LYS A 155 -4.71 -18.04 -12.48
CA LYS A 155 -6.13 -17.68 -12.56
C LYS A 155 -6.64 -16.98 -11.31
N CYS A 156 -5.96 -17.17 -10.19
CA CYS A 156 -6.27 -16.55 -8.91
C CYS A 156 -4.97 -16.15 -8.21
N MET A 157 -4.89 -14.90 -7.77
CA MET A 157 -3.70 -14.34 -7.14
C MET A 157 -4.05 -13.67 -5.81
N LEU A 158 -3.21 -13.90 -4.81
CA LEU A 158 -3.20 -13.12 -3.57
C LEU A 158 -2.15 -12.01 -3.74
N ALA A 159 -2.57 -10.75 -3.67
CA ALA A 159 -1.72 -9.60 -3.93
C ALA A 159 -1.89 -8.51 -2.87
N GLY A 160 -0.80 -7.85 -2.49
CA GLY A 160 -0.86 -6.76 -1.52
C GLY A 160 0.45 -6.42 -0.86
N GLY A 161 0.36 -5.61 0.20
CA GLY A 161 1.51 -5.13 0.95
C GLY A 161 1.31 -5.19 2.45
N SER A 162 2.40 -5.37 3.19
CA SER A 162 2.43 -5.34 4.64
C SER A 162 3.71 -4.68 5.15
N GLU A 163 3.58 -3.85 6.16
CA GLU A 163 4.73 -3.20 6.78
C GLU A 163 4.56 -3.09 8.29
N SER A 164 5.68 -3.25 8.99
CA SER A 164 5.77 -2.94 10.42
C SER A 164 7.21 -2.58 10.75
N ILE A 165 7.43 -1.32 11.03
CA ILE A 165 8.70 -0.77 11.48
C ILE A 165 8.40 -0.06 12.80
N THR A 166 8.70 -0.70 13.91
CA THR A 166 8.33 -0.21 15.24
C THR A 166 9.51 -0.11 16.19
N GLY A 167 10.68 -0.64 15.81
CA GLY A 167 11.91 -0.51 16.59
C GLY A 167 12.48 0.90 16.51
N ASP A 168 12.97 1.44 17.64
CA ASP A 168 13.45 2.82 17.78
C ASP A 168 14.55 3.15 16.76
N TYR A 169 15.51 2.23 16.55
CA TYR A 169 16.57 2.40 15.53
C TYR A 169 16.01 2.58 14.12
N ASN A 170 15.01 1.79 13.74
CA ASN A 170 14.44 1.85 12.40
C ASN A 170 13.61 3.12 12.19
N VAL A 171 12.86 3.55 13.19
CA VAL A 171 12.14 4.83 13.13
C VAL A 171 13.13 6.00 13.08
N TRP A 172 14.20 5.96 13.90
CA TRP A 172 15.28 6.93 13.86
C TRP A 172 15.93 7.01 12.46
N SER A 173 16.15 5.87 11.81
CA SER A 173 16.77 5.84 10.47
C SER A 173 15.92 6.52 9.40
N VAL A 174 14.59 6.51 9.55
CA VAL A 174 13.68 7.26 8.68
C VAL A 174 13.60 8.74 9.09
N ASP A 175 13.65 9.03 10.39
CA ASP A 175 13.59 10.39 10.93
C ASP A 175 14.80 11.22 10.50
N ILE A 176 16.01 10.65 10.52
CA ILE A 176 17.24 11.35 10.14
C ILE A 176 17.25 11.75 8.64
N LEU A 177 16.44 11.12 7.81
CA LEU A 177 16.22 11.54 6.42
C LEU A 177 15.37 12.82 6.33
N GLY A 178 14.83 13.31 7.44
CA GLY A 178 13.95 14.47 7.47
C GLY A 178 12.59 14.24 6.84
N ALA A 179 12.17 12.97 6.71
CA ALA A 179 10.93 12.58 6.06
C ALA A 179 9.73 12.53 7.02
N LEU A 180 9.98 12.36 8.33
CA LEU A 180 8.91 12.28 9.34
C LEU A 180 8.44 13.66 9.78
N SER A 181 7.17 13.71 10.17
CA SER A 181 6.52 14.95 10.63
C SER A 181 7.19 15.51 11.89
N LYS A 182 7.38 16.82 11.92
CA LYS A 182 7.90 17.58 13.05
C LYS A 182 6.81 18.07 14.00
N GLU A 183 5.54 17.86 13.68
CA GLU A 183 4.43 18.17 14.55
C GLU A 183 4.39 17.16 15.71
N GLN A 184 4.66 17.64 16.92
CA GLN A 184 4.77 16.80 18.11
C GLN A 184 3.73 17.14 19.19
N GLU A 185 3.06 18.28 19.06
CA GLU A 185 2.05 18.75 20.03
C GLU A 185 0.69 18.14 19.75
N ASN A 186 0.35 17.98 18.45
CA ASN A 186 -0.92 17.40 18.02
C ASN A 186 -0.71 16.25 17.02
N PRO A 187 -0.35 15.04 17.50
CA PRO A 187 -0.07 13.90 16.63
C PRO A 187 -1.17 13.57 15.62
N ALA A 188 -2.44 13.82 15.98
CA ALA A 188 -3.57 13.57 15.08
C ALA A 188 -3.56 14.50 13.84
N LYS A 189 -2.88 15.64 13.89
CA LYS A 189 -2.72 16.60 12.79
C LYS A 189 -1.38 16.51 12.09
N ALA A 190 -0.51 15.61 12.51
CA ALA A 190 0.87 15.54 12.04
C ALA A 190 1.01 15.12 10.57
N CYS A 191 0.03 14.40 10.01
CA CYS A 191 -0.03 14.06 8.60
C CYS A 191 -1.10 14.92 7.91
N CYS A 192 -0.66 15.96 7.20
CA CYS A 192 -1.51 16.98 6.55
C CYS A 192 -1.08 17.21 5.09
N PRO A 193 -1.32 16.25 4.19
CA PRO A 193 -0.91 16.35 2.79
C PRO A 193 -1.43 17.62 2.12
N PHE A 194 -0.58 18.22 1.26
CA PHE A 194 -0.86 19.45 0.49
C PHE A 194 -1.09 20.73 1.30
N SER A 195 -0.97 20.66 2.66
CA SER A 195 -1.04 21.81 3.54
C SER A 195 0.26 22.63 3.52
N GLN A 196 0.16 23.94 3.77
CA GLN A 196 1.31 24.79 4.08
C GLN A 196 2.05 24.31 5.34
N ASP A 197 1.34 23.68 6.27
CA ASP A 197 1.86 23.23 7.56
C ASP A 197 2.53 21.87 7.50
N ARG A 198 2.53 21.21 6.33
CA ARG A 198 3.11 19.88 6.18
C ARG A 198 4.61 19.88 6.48
N SER A 199 5.07 18.91 7.23
CA SER A 199 6.47 18.81 7.62
C SER A 199 7.06 17.41 7.49
N GLY A 200 6.29 16.47 6.94
CA GLY A 200 6.63 15.06 6.79
C GLY A 200 5.44 14.16 7.07
N PHE A 201 5.63 12.87 6.94
CA PHE A 201 4.58 11.87 7.19
C PHE A 201 4.66 11.30 8.61
N VAL A 202 3.59 10.67 9.05
CA VAL A 202 3.58 9.80 10.23
C VAL A 202 3.81 8.36 9.75
N LEU A 203 4.89 7.74 10.22
CA LEU A 203 5.17 6.34 9.94
C LEU A 203 4.10 5.46 10.60
N SER A 204 3.57 4.48 9.88
CA SER A 204 2.50 3.61 10.38
C SER A 204 2.68 2.17 9.92
N GLU A 205 2.21 1.21 10.72
CA GLU A 205 2.16 -0.20 10.35
C GLU A 205 0.76 -0.62 9.89
N GLY A 206 0.73 -1.61 9.04
CA GLY A 206 -0.52 -2.18 8.56
C GLY A 206 -0.35 -3.13 7.39
N SER A 207 -1.45 -3.64 6.89
CA SER A 207 -1.50 -4.48 5.69
C SER A 207 -2.84 -4.38 4.99
N ALA A 208 -2.81 -4.50 3.68
CA ALA A 208 -3.99 -4.79 2.87
C ALA A 208 -3.65 -5.84 1.80
N VAL A 209 -4.62 -6.70 1.54
CA VAL A 209 -4.50 -7.82 0.61
C VAL A 209 -5.77 -7.93 -0.21
N LEU A 210 -5.59 -8.15 -1.51
CA LEU A 210 -6.66 -8.40 -2.46
C LEU A 210 -6.55 -9.83 -2.99
N VAL A 211 -7.71 -10.42 -3.30
CA VAL A 211 -7.82 -11.59 -4.14
C VAL A 211 -8.15 -11.10 -5.53
N LEU A 212 -7.24 -11.34 -6.48
CA LEU A 212 -7.42 -11.06 -7.89
C LEU A 212 -7.75 -12.37 -8.62
N GLU A 213 -8.70 -12.31 -9.52
CA GLU A 213 -9.13 -13.48 -10.29
C GLU A 213 -9.24 -13.12 -11.77
N ASP A 214 -8.99 -14.08 -12.62
CA ASP A 214 -9.38 -13.99 -14.02
C ASP A 214 -10.90 -13.75 -14.11
N LEU A 215 -11.33 -12.81 -14.94
CA LEU A 215 -12.72 -12.38 -14.99
C LEU A 215 -13.66 -13.52 -15.36
N ASP A 216 -13.29 -14.33 -16.35
CA ASP A 216 -14.14 -15.45 -16.81
C ASP A 216 -14.29 -16.51 -15.70
N GLU A 217 -13.22 -16.79 -14.97
CA GLU A 217 -13.27 -17.75 -13.86
C GLU A 217 -14.05 -17.17 -12.65
N ALA A 218 -13.91 -15.88 -12.37
CA ALA A 218 -14.70 -15.19 -11.33
C ALA A 218 -16.20 -15.25 -11.63
N LEU A 219 -16.59 -14.96 -12.86
CA LEU A 219 -17.97 -15.06 -13.34
C LEU A 219 -18.50 -16.49 -13.28
N LYS A 220 -17.70 -17.45 -13.73
CA LYS A 220 -18.06 -18.88 -13.76
C LYS A 220 -18.35 -19.44 -12.36
N ARG A 221 -17.64 -18.99 -11.33
CA ARG A 221 -17.90 -19.38 -9.94
C ARG A 221 -18.97 -18.52 -9.22
N GLY A 222 -19.48 -17.46 -9.87
CA GLY A 222 -20.45 -16.54 -9.28
C GLY A 222 -19.85 -15.63 -8.21
N ALA A 223 -18.59 -15.19 -8.42
CA ALA A 223 -17.91 -14.30 -7.48
C ALA A 223 -18.59 -12.93 -7.36
N THR A 224 -18.56 -12.34 -6.17
CA THR A 224 -18.83 -10.91 -6.02
C THR A 224 -17.63 -10.11 -6.52
N ILE A 225 -17.79 -9.44 -7.65
CA ILE A 225 -16.73 -8.60 -8.24
C ILE A 225 -16.89 -7.18 -7.68
N TYR A 226 -15.87 -6.69 -6.96
CA TYR A 226 -15.88 -5.37 -6.34
C TYR A 226 -15.45 -4.27 -7.29
N ALA A 227 -14.48 -4.55 -8.14
CA ALA A 227 -13.93 -3.67 -9.18
C ALA A 227 -12.98 -4.48 -10.08
N GLU A 228 -12.51 -3.86 -11.15
CA GLU A 228 -11.52 -4.39 -12.09
C GLU A 228 -10.21 -3.58 -11.96
N ILE A 229 -9.06 -4.24 -11.96
CA ILE A 229 -7.77 -3.60 -12.20
C ILE A 229 -7.59 -3.52 -13.71
N SER A 230 -7.94 -2.39 -14.28
CA SER A 230 -8.02 -2.22 -15.74
C SER A 230 -6.73 -1.70 -16.35
N GLY A 231 -5.87 -1.01 -15.58
CA GLY A 231 -4.60 -0.51 -16.07
C GLY A 231 -3.53 -0.50 -14.99
N TYR A 232 -2.27 -0.67 -15.43
CA TYR A 232 -1.10 -0.67 -14.58
C TYR A 232 0.12 -0.13 -15.31
N ALA A 233 0.94 0.63 -14.58
CA ALA A 233 2.26 1.01 -15.05
C ALA A 233 3.23 1.22 -13.88
N ASN A 234 4.50 0.90 -14.12
CA ASN A 234 5.61 1.10 -13.20
C ASN A 234 6.83 1.62 -13.96
N TYR A 235 7.31 2.81 -13.56
CA TYR A 235 8.44 3.50 -14.19
C TYR A 235 9.44 3.99 -13.15
N SER A 236 10.67 4.26 -13.56
CA SER A 236 11.72 4.77 -12.67
C SER A 236 12.04 6.23 -12.99
N ASP A 237 12.33 7.01 -11.95
CA ASP A 237 12.87 8.36 -12.09
C ASP A 237 14.32 8.37 -12.61
N ALA A 238 15.09 7.32 -12.27
CA ALA A 238 16.52 7.22 -12.58
C ALA A 238 17.32 8.49 -12.20
N TYR A 239 16.99 9.11 -11.06
CA TYR A 239 17.49 10.41 -10.64
C TYR A 239 18.24 10.36 -9.30
N ASP A 240 17.53 10.14 -8.20
CA ASP A 240 18.11 10.16 -6.84
C ASP A 240 17.48 9.06 -5.97
N ILE A 241 18.15 8.67 -4.88
CA ILE A 241 17.68 7.60 -3.98
C ILE A 241 16.45 8.06 -3.17
N THR A 242 16.35 9.34 -2.81
CA THR A 242 15.33 9.89 -1.91
C THR A 242 14.48 10.99 -2.53
N ALA A 243 15.07 11.81 -3.41
CA ALA A 243 14.40 12.95 -4.01
C ALA A 243 13.69 12.58 -5.32
N PRO A 244 12.47 13.13 -5.58
CA PRO A 244 11.80 12.97 -6.87
C PRO A 244 12.53 13.74 -7.96
N ALA A 245 12.47 13.24 -9.20
CA ALA A 245 13.04 13.93 -10.35
C ALA A 245 12.32 15.26 -10.63
N GLU A 246 13.08 16.31 -10.88
CA GLU A 246 12.54 17.64 -11.17
C GLU A 246 11.86 17.72 -12.55
N ASP A 247 12.25 16.86 -13.50
CA ASP A 247 11.68 16.79 -14.84
C ASP A 247 10.27 16.17 -14.88
N LEU A 248 9.87 15.51 -13.81
CA LEU A 248 8.56 14.85 -13.62
C LEU A 248 8.30 13.67 -14.58
N LEU A 249 9.29 13.24 -15.38
CA LEU A 249 9.04 12.32 -16.49
C LEU A 249 8.66 10.93 -16.03
N GLY A 250 9.37 10.34 -15.06
CA GLY A 250 9.09 8.99 -14.55
C GLY A 250 7.68 8.90 -13.95
N ARG A 251 7.30 9.90 -13.15
CA ARG A 251 5.98 10.00 -12.53
C ARG A 251 4.87 10.21 -13.56
N ALA A 252 5.06 11.16 -14.50
CA ALA A 252 4.09 11.41 -15.56
C ALA A 252 3.88 10.16 -16.42
N MET A 253 4.96 9.51 -16.83
CA MET A 253 4.92 8.30 -17.63
C MET A 253 4.16 7.16 -16.93
N SER A 254 4.31 7.01 -15.60
CA SER A 254 3.56 5.99 -14.85
C SER A 254 2.05 6.25 -14.89
N MET A 255 1.62 7.51 -14.79
CA MET A 255 0.19 7.88 -14.89
C MET A 255 -0.34 7.67 -16.31
N GLU A 256 0.35 8.23 -17.32
CA GLU A 256 -0.06 8.17 -18.72
C GLU A 256 -0.18 6.72 -19.21
N LYS A 257 0.80 5.89 -18.88
CA LYS A 257 0.83 4.49 -19.34
C LYS A 257 -0.16 3.59 -18.60
N ALA A 258 -0.47 3.86 -17.34
CA ALA A 258 -1.55 3.16 -16.64
C ALA A 258 -2.93 3.50 -17.25
N ILE A 259 -3.16 4.76 -17.61
CA ILE A 259 -4.39 5.20 -18.27
C ILE A 259 -4.49 4.60 -19.69
N GLU A 260 -3.39 4.59 -20.44
CA GLU A 260 -3.30 3.95 -21.78
C GLU A 260 -3.55 2.44 -21.71
N ASP A 261 -2.95 1.73 -20.74
CA ASP A 261 -3.14 0.30 -20.51
C ASP A 261 -4.61 -0.05 -20.21
N ALA A 262 -5.32 0.86 -19.52
CA ALA A 262 -6.76 0.75 -19.28
C ALA A 262 -7.63 1.03 -20.53
N GLY A 263 -7.02 1.45 -21.65
CA GLY A 263 -7.73 1.87 -22.86
C GLY A 263 -8.51 3.19 -22.68
N LEU A 264 -8.05 4.06 -21.77
CA LEU A 264 -8.70 5.31 -21.38
C LEU A 264 -7.88 6.54 -21.78
N ASN A 265 -8.50 7.69 -21.61
CA ASN A 265 -7.88 9.01 -21.68
C ASN A 265 -7.96 9.70 -20.31
N THR A 266 -7.20 10.76 -20.10
CA THR A 266 -7.23 11.54 -18.85
C THR A 266 -8.63 12.10 -18.53
N GLY A 267 -9.46 12.31 -19.56
CA GLY A 267 -10.86 12.76 -19.44
C GLY A 267 -11.78 11.72 -18.76
N ASP A 268 -11.42 10.45 -18.79
CA ASP A 268 -12.23 9.34 -18.29
C ASP A 268 -11.96 9.02 -16.81
N ILE A 269 -10.97 9.66 -16.17
CA ILE A 269 -10.64 9.46 -14.76
C ILE A 269 -11.51 10.36 -13.88
N ASP A 270 -12.27 9.78 -12.98
CA ASP A 270 -13.23 10.47 -12.12
C ASP A 270 -12.63 10.96 -10.79
N TYR A 271 -11.62 10.26 -10.28
CA TYR A 271 -10.99 10.54 -8.99
C TYR A 271 -9.54 10.05 -8.96
N ILE A 272 -8.69 10.76 -8.23
CA ILE A 272 -7.29 10.37 -7.98
C ILE A 272 -7.08 10.15 -6.48
N ASN A 273 -6.62 8.96 -6.10
CA ASN A 273 -6.00 8.72 -4.80
C ASN A 273 -4.51 9.01 -4.96
N ALA A 274 -4.08 10.12 -4.38
CA ALA A 274 -2.72 10.62 -4.52
C ALA A 274 -1.75 9.91 -3.57
N HIS A 275 -0.47 9.88 -3.93
CA HIS A 275 0.57 9.49 -3.01
C HIS A 275 0.61 10.38 -1.78
N GLY A 276 0.58 11.71 -1.93
CA GLY A 276 0.31 12.71 -0.90
C GLY A 276 0.90 12.40 0.47
N THR A 277 2.22 12.47 0.63
CA THR A 277 2.92 12.03 1.85
C THR A 277 3.00 13.07 2.95
N SER A 278 2.50 14.29 2.72
CA SER A 278 2.69 15.39 3.68
C SER A 278 4.14 15.89 3.77
N THR A 279 4.97 15.57 2.77
CA THR A 279 6.32 16.12 2.65
C THR A 279 6.35 17.30 1.68
N GLN A 280 7.27 18.25 1.93
CA GLN A 280 7.38 19.43 1.07
C GLN A 280 7.67 19.07 -0.39
N LEU A 281 8.64 18.17 -0.60
CA LEU A 281 9.11 17.80 -1.94
C LEU A 281 8.09 16.97 -2.70
N ASN A 282 7.54 15.91 -2.08
CA ASN A 282 6.64 15.03 -2.78
C ASN A 282 5.36 15.74 -3.21
N ASP A 283 4.69 16.43 -2.27
CA ASP A 283 3.37 16.97 -2.54
C ASP A 283 3.39 18.06 -3.64
N LEU A 284 4.45 18.86 -3.67
CA LEU A 284 4.67 19.83 -4.73
C LEU A 284 4.99 19.16 -6.08
N ASN A 285 5.90 18.17 -6.08
CA ASN A 285 6.28 17.46 -7.30
C ASN A 285 5.08 16.69 -7.88
N GLU A 286 4.28 16.03 -7.03
CA GLU A 286 3.07 15.31 -7.42
C GLU A 286 2.00 16.27 -8.01
N THR A 287 1.78 17.42 -7.36
CA THR A 287 0.90 18.48 -7.89
C THR A 287 1.30 18.86 -9.32
N ASN A 288 2.59 19.13 -9.53
CA ASN A 288 3.11 19.51 -10.85
C ASN A 288 3.01 18.36 -11.87
N THR A 289 3.18 17.13 -11.41
CA THR A 289 3.02 15.94 -12.27
C THR A 289 1.57 15.77 -12.72
N ILE A 290 0.61 15.91 -11.79
CA ILE A 290 -0.82 15.84 -12.14
C ILE A 290 -1.19 16.94 -13.13
N LYS A 291 -0.71 18.18 -12.92
CA LYS A 291 -0.91 19.27 -13.89
C LYS A 291 -0.31 18.96 -15.27
N LYS A 292 0.88 18.37 -15.31
CA LYS A 292 1.55 17.98 -16.56
C LYS A 292 0.75 16.94 -17.34
N VAL A 293 0.18 15.94 -16.66
CA VAL A 293 -0.57 14.83 -17.29
C VAL A 293 -1.99 15.23 -17.67
N PHE A 294 -2.70 15.94 -16.78
CA PHE A 294 -4.12 16.24 -16.93
C PHE A 294 -4.40 17.61 -17.54
N GLY A 295 -3.39 18.49 -17.70
CA GLY A 295 -3.57 19.84 -18.23
C GLY A 295 -4.60 20.64 -17.41
N GLU A 296 -5.50 21.35 -18.09
CA GLU A 296 -6.56 22.15 -17.45
C GLU A 296 -7.50 21.30 -16.58
N ARG A 297 -7.70 20.01 -16.92
CA ARG A 297 -8.53 19.11 -16.14
C ARG A 297 -7.98 18.85 -14.73
N ALA A 298 -6.68 19.04 -14.51
CA ALA A 298 -6.07 18.88 -13.18
C ALA A 298 -6.78 19.72 -12.10
N HIS A 299 -7.29 20.90 -12.46
CA HIS A 299 -7.98 21.80 -11.53
C HIS A 299 -9.42 21.41 -11.21
N THR A 300 -9.98 20.42 -11.91
CA THR A 300 -11.38 20.01 -11.74
C THR A 300 -11.57 18.56 -11.33
N ILE A 301 -10.52 17.74 -11.44
CA ILE A 301 -10.57 16.36 -10.99
C ILE A 301 -10.44 16.29 -9.45
N PRO A 302 -11.34 15.59 -8.76
CA PRO A 302 -11.23 15.41 -7.32
C PRO A 302 -10.00 14.55 -6.95
N ILE A 303 -9.22 15.00 -6.00
CA ILE A 303 -8.01 14.31 -5.52
C ILE A 303 -8.09 14.20 -4.01
N SER A 304 -7.60 13.11 -3.42
CA SER A 304 -7.32 13.11 -1.99
C SER A 304 -6.15 12.20 -1.62
N SER A 305 -5.53 12.46 -0.46
CA SER A 305 -4.57 11.55 0.15
C SER A 305 -5.15 10.92 1.39
N THR A 306 -5.36 9.61 1.34
CA THR A 306 -5.83 8.82 2.48
C THR A 306 -4.77 8.59 3.54
N LYS A 307 -3.50 8.96 3.28
CA LYS A 307 -2.44 8.97 4.29
C LYS A 307 -2.72 9.94 5.45
N SER A 308 -3.59 10.93 5.24
CA SER A 308 -4.10 11.78 6.31
C SER A 308 -4.87 11.01 7.39
N TYR A 309 -5.45 9.84 7.07
CA TYR A 309 -6.13 8.94 8.02
C TYR A 309 -5.23 7.86 8.59
N THR A 310 -4.41 7.26 7.73
CA THR A 310 -3.68 6.02 8.04
C THR A 310 -2.24 6.30 8.49
N GLY A 311 -1.73 7.49 8.25
CA GLY A 311 -0.30 7.70 8.18
C GLY A 311 0.28 7.00 6.94
N HIS A 312 1.57 6.93 6.85
CA HIS A 312 2.26 6.28 5.74
C HIS A 312 2.63 4.84 6.11
N LEU A 313 1.94 3.87 5.52
CA LEU A 313 2.15 2.44 5.74
C LEU A 313 3.26 1.85 4.86
N ILE A 314 4.08 2.68 4.23
CA ILE A 314 5.19 2.29 3.35
C ILE A 314 4.73 1.25 2.30
N ALA A 315 5.18 0.00 2.40
CA ALA A 315 4.84 -1.05 1.44
C ALA A 315 3.35 -1.42 1.41
N ALA A 316 2.62 -1.21 2.50
CA ALA A 316 1.19 -1.47 2.55
C ALA A 316 0.34 -0.30 1.99
N ALA A 317 0.95 0.89 1.78
CA ALA A 317 0.21 2.11 1.41
C ALA A 317 -0.62 1.91 0.14
N GLY A 318 -0.01 1.52 -0.98
CA GLY A 318 -0.72 1.35 -2.25
C GLY A 318 -1.83 0.30 -2.20
N ALA A 319 -1.66 -0.74 -1.40
CA ALA A 319 -2.67 -1.78 -1.26
C ALA A 319 -3.90 -1.29 -0.46
N ILE A 320 -3.70 -0.57 0.66
CA ILE A 320 -4.84 -0.02 1.42
C ILE A 320 -5.53 1.09 0.63
N GLU A 321 -4.77 1.89 -0.12
CA GLU A 321 -5.29 2.94 -0.98
C GLU A 321 -6.12 2.37 -2.14
N THR A 322 -5.73 1.21 -2.70
CA THR A 322 -6.57 0.46 -3.65
C THR A 322 -7.92 0.07 -3.02
N VAL A 323 -7.95 -0.33 -1.74
CA VAL A 323 -9.21 -0.61 -1.04
C VAL A 323 -10.07 0.66 -0.90
N PHE A 324 -9.46 1.83 -0.60
CA PHE A 324 -10.19 3.11 -0.60
C PHE A 324 -10.75 3.45 -1.99
N CYS A 325 -9.99 3.24 -3.05
CA CYS A 325 -10.44 3.43 -4.44
C CYS A 325 -11.64 2.54 -4.78
N ILE A 326 -11.58 1.25 -4.44
CA ILE A 326 -12.70 0.31 -4.62
C ILE A 326 -13.94 0.79 -3.85
N LYS A 327 -13.77 1.26 -2.60
CA LYS A 327 -14.88 1.79 -1.81
C LYS A 327 -15.45 3.07 -2.40
N THR A 328 -14.62 3.94 -2.96
CA THR A 328 -15.09 5.13 -3.69
C THR A 328 -15.95 4.74 -4.90
N ILE A 329 -15.52 3.76 -5.69
CA ILE A 329 -16.29 3.22 -6.82
C ILE A 329 -17.65 2.66 -6.36
N GLN A 330 -17.66 1.89 -5.26
CA GLN A 330 -18.87 1.25 -4.76
C GLN A 330 -19.89 2.23 -4.20
N THR A 331 -19.43 3.28 -3.54
CA THR A 331 -20.30 4.20 -2.77
C THR A 331 -20.52 5.56 -3.43
N GLY A 332 -19.70 5.91 -4.40
CA GLY A 332 -19.63 7.26 -4.96
C GLY A 332 -19.04 8.29 -3.99
N MET A 333 -18.54 7.87 -2.84
CA MET A 333 -18.02 8.75 -1.80
C MET A 333 -16.49 8.78 -1.82
N ALA A 334 -15.89 9.89 -2.24
CA ALA A 334 -14.45 10.09 -2.16
C ALA A 334 -14.04 10.49 -0.73
N PRO A 335 -12.99 9.87 -0.17
CA PRO A 335 -12.47 10.27 1.13
C PRO A 335 -11.84 11.67 1.05
N ALA A 336 -11.96 12.44 2.14
CA ALA A 336 -11.29 13.72 2.26
C ALA A 336 -9.77 13.57 2.45
N THR A 337 -9.00 14.61 2.17
CA THR A 337 -7.70 14.84 2.78
C THR A 337 -7.95 15.60 4.08
N ILE A 338 -7.94 14.90 5.22
CA ILE A 338 -8.13 15.54 6.53
C ILE A 338 -6.87 16.29 6.94
N ASN A 339 -6.99 17.21 7.91
CA ASN A 339 -5.92 18.08 8.37
C ASN A 339 -5.43 19.12 7.33
N LEU A 340 -6.12 19.28 6.22
CA LEU A 340 -5.84 20.30 5.22
C LEU A 340 -6.56 21.62 5.60
N GLU A 341 -6.06 22.29 6.65
CA GLU A 341 -6.67 23.51 7.15
C GLU A 341 -6.19 24.74 6.38
N ARG A 342 -4.95 24.76 5.96
CA ARG A 342 -4.33 25.83 5.16
C ARG A 342 -3.70 25.25 3.89
N SER A 343 -4.37 25.42 2.77
CA SER A 343 -3.86 24.97 1.47
C SER A 343 -2.55 25.68 1.12
N ASP A 344 -1.57 24.93 0.61
CA ASP A 344 -0.36 25.52 0.04
C ASP A 344 -0.71 26.13 -1.33
N PRO A 345 -0.43 27.42 -1.57
CA PRO A 345 -0.71 28.06 -2.87
C PRO A 345 -0.01 27.39 -4.06
N LEU A 346 1.06 26.62 -3.83
CA LEU A 346 1.75 25.87 -4.86
C LEU A 346 1.12 24.49 -5.10
N CYS A 347 0.31 24.00 -4.14
CA CYS A 347 -0.51 22.80 -4.27
C CYS A 347 -1.98 23.24 -4.45
N ASP A 348 -2.30 23.79 -5.62
CA ASP A 348 -3.52 24.52 -5.92
C ASP A 348 -4.59 23.70 -6.65
N LEU A 349 -4.58 22.36 -6.49
CA LEU A 349 -5.59 21.46 -7.04
C LEU A 349 -6.73 21.19 -6.02
N ASP A 350 -7.76 20.44 -6.45
CA ASP A 350 -8.90 20.09 -5.59
C ASP A 350 -8.59 18.83 -4.77
N TYR A 351 -8.02 18.99 -3.58
CA TYR A 351 -7.62 17.90 -2.70
C TYR A 351 -8.71 17.42 -1.74
N ILE A 352 -9.97 17.74 -1.97
CA ILE A 352 -11.13 17.38 -1.12
C ILE A 352 -10.81 17.64 0.38
N PRO A 353 -10.68 18.91 0.80
CA PRO A 353 -10.23 19.23 2.16
C PRO A 353 -11.28 18.84 3.23
N ASN A 354 -10.85 18.13 4.24
CA ASN A 354 -11.50 17.86 5.52
C ASN A 354 -12.87 17.15 5.53
N GLU A 355 -13.67 17.23 4.46
CA GLU A 355 -14.98 16.60 4.37
C GLU A 355 -15.07 15.63 3.20
N HIS A 356 -15.61 14.43 3.43
CA HIS A 356 -15.87 13.47 2.35
C HIS A 356 -16.80 14.07 1.31
N ARG A 357 -16.55 13.76 0.04
CA ARG A 357 -17.35 14.29 -1.06
C ARG A 357 -18.09 13.20 -1.82
N TYR A 358 -19.39 13.37 -1.99
CA TYR A 358 -20.15 12.52 -2.88
C TYR A 358 -19.94 12.96 -4.33
N LEU A 359 -19.41 12.07 -5.16
CA LEU A 359 -19.08 12.32 -6.57
C LEU A 359 -20.17 11.77 -7.53
N GLY A 360 -21.16 11.05 -7.01
CA GLY A 360 -22.12 10.34 -7.84
C GLY A 360 -21.60 9.01 -8.33
N VAL A 361 -21.77 8.72 -9.63
CA VAL A 361 -21.21 7.52 -10.26
C VAL A 361 -19.72 7.77 -10.49
N VAL A 362 -18.89 6.86 -10.01
CA VAL A 362 -17.43 6.86 -10.18
C VAL A 362 -17.06 5.58 -10.91
N ASP A 363 -16.60 5.69 -12.13
CA ASP A 363 -16.30 4.55 -13.00
C ASP A 363 -14.80 4.21 -13.04
N ASN A 364 -13.93 5.22 -13.06
CA ASN A 364 -12.49 5.02 -13.17
C ASN A 364 -11.71 5.86 -12.14
N VAL A 365 -10.88 5.20 -11.37
CA VAL A 365 -10.07 5.81 -10.32
C VAL A 365 -8.59 5.53 -10.58
N LEU A 366 -7.75 6.55 -10.44
CA LEU A 366 -6.29 6.42 -10.50
C LEU A 366 -5.72 6.36 -9.08
N ASN A 367 -4.99 5.30 -8.76
CA ASN A 367 -4.24 5.14 -7.51
C ASN A 367 -2.74 5.31 -7.76
N ILE A 368 -2.11 6.28 -7.12
CA ILE A 368 -0.74 6.70 -7.39
C ILE A 368 0.15 6.43 -6.20
N ASN A 369 1.31 5.77 -6.42
CA ASN A 369 2.31 5.58 -5.39
C ASN A 369 3.73 5.76 -5.92
N TYR A 370 4.54 6.48 -5.14
CA TYR A 370 5.94 6.74 -5.42
C TYR A 370 6.81 6.20 -4.29
N GLY A 371 7.92 5.57 -4.62
CA GLY A 371 8.84 4.96 -3.66
C GLY A 371 10.22 5.56 -3.69
N PHE A 372 10.92 5.57 -2.55
CA PHE A 372 12.34 5.81 -2.52
C PHE A 372 13.06 4.87 -3.50
N GLY A 373 14.15 5.32 -4.10
CA GLY A 373 14.81 4.65 -5.22
C GLY A 373 14.19 4.99 -6.58
N GLY A 374 13.20 5.92 -6.63
CA GLY A 374 12.59 6.44 -7.85
C GLY A 374 11.55 5.52 -8.46
N ALA A 375 10.97 4.58 -7.72
CA ALA A 375 9.88 3.72 -8.21
C ALA A 375 8.56 4.51 -8.28
N ASN A 376 7.92 4.54 -9.45
CA ASN A 376 6.67 5.25 -9.69
C ASN A 376 5.62 4.28 -10.24
N SER A 377 4.54 4.06 -9.51
CA SER A 377 3.51 3.11 -9.88
C SER A 377 2.11 3.72 -9.86
N CYS A 378 1.33 3.40 -10.87
CA CYS A 378 -0.07 3.78 -10.98
C CYS A 378 -0.93 2.56 -11.33
N LEU A 379 -2.10 2.50 -10.70
CA LEU A 379 -3.16 1.55 -11.03
C LEU A 379 -4.41 2.34 -11.48
N VAL A 380 -5.05 1.88 -12.52
CA VAL A 380 -6.42 2.27 -12.86
C VAL A 380 -7.37 1.19 -12.37
N ILE A 381 -8.29 1.59 -11.50
CA ILE A 381 -9.32 0.73 -10.92
C ILE A 381 -10.64 1.15 -11.54
N ARG A 382 -11.34 0.20 -12.16
CA ARG A 382 -12.58 0.44 -12.90
C ARG A 382 -13.77 -0.20 -12.21
N ARG A 383 -14.94 0.46 -12.29
CA ARG A 383 -16.22 -0.15 -11.93
C ARG A 383 -16.47 -1.37 -12.82
N TYR A 384 -16.78 -2.48 -12.19
CA TYR A 384 -17.35 -3.62 -12.89
C TYR A 384 -18.87 -3.40 -13.08
N SER A 385 -19.36 -3.48 -14.31
CA SER A 385 -20.77 -3.24 -14.69
C SER A 385 -21.37 -4.45 -15.40
#